data_12c397a1796062400a10d40cd9ac0f5b
#
_entry.id   12c397a1796062400a10d40cd9ac0f5b
#
_cell.length_a   1.000
_cell.length_b   1.000
_cell.length_c   1.000
_cell.angle_alpha   90.00
_cell.angle_beta   90.00
_cell.angle_gamma   90.00
#
_symmetry.space_group_name_H-M   'P 1'
#
loop_
_entity.id
_entity.type
_entity.pdbx_description
1 polymer ?
#
loop_
_entity_poly.entity_id
_entity_poly.type
_entity_poly.pdbx_seq_one_letter_code
_entity_poly.pdbx_strand_id
1 'polypeptide(L)'
;MSVAPIFEGWHRTQVRLVQRLPALTAQELLLEASPGWPIWAIASHLAGARVYWLCGVFKESGAETTPFPDPFGEGWEDRLDVPRSAEELLFAVESTWRIVESCLARWTPDMLGEVFTRERAGELQRHTRSSVLTRLVMHDAFHCGEISSLLGAHGLPSMDPWEPII
;
A
#
# COMPACT_ATOMS: atom_id res chain seq x y z
N MET A 1 11.83 -16.35 15.93
CA MET A 1 10.38 -16.07 15.86
C MET A 1 10.21 -14.85 14.95
N SER A 2 9.30 -14.90 13.95
CA SER A 2 9.08 -13.78 13.02
C SER A 2 8.19 -12.70 13.63
N VAL A 3 8.18 -11.51 13.05
CA VAL A 3 7.33 -10.39 13.47
C VAL A 3 5.90 -10.46 12.90
N ALA A 4 5.62 -11.38 11.98
CA ALA A 4 4.31 -11.48 11.30
C ALA A 4 3.09 -11.46 12.25
N PRO A 5 3.08 -12.14 13.39
CA PRO A 5 1.91 -12.12 14.30
C PRO A 5 1.58 -10.73 14.87
N ILE A 6 2.57 -9.81 14.93
CA ILE A 6 2.36 -8.44 15.42
C ILE A 6 1.53 -7.62 14.43
N PHE A 7 1.59 -7.98 13.15
CA PHE A 7 0.99 -7.24 12.03
C PHE A 7 -0.24 -7.92 11.41
N GLU A 8 -0.87 -8.86 12.12
CA GLU A 8 -2.07 -9.56 11.64
C GLU A 8 -3.24 -8.60 11.30
N GLY A 9 -3.39 -7.52 12.08
CA GLY A 9 -4.36 -6.48 11.81
C GLY A 9 -4.16 -5.76 10.46
N TRP A 10 -2.92 -5.63 10.01
CA TRP A 10 -2.61 -5.04 8.71
C TRP A 10 -3.09 -5.94 7.56
N HIS A 11 -2.94 -7.26 7.70
CA HIS A 11 -3.46 -8.22 6.74
C HIS A 11 -4.98 -8.09 6.53
N ARG A 12 -5.76 -7.78 7.58
CA ARG A 12 -7.21 -7.52 7.45
C ARG A 12 -7.51 -6.36 6.51
N THR A 13 -6.78 -5.25 6.64
CA THR A 13 -6.89 -4.10 5.73
C THR A 13 -6.60 -4.50 4.27
N GLN A 14 -5.55 -5.29 4.04
CA GLN A 14 -5.20 -5.82 2.73
C GLN A 14 -6.33 -6.68 2.13
N VAL A 15 -6.91 -7.60 2.92
CA VAL A 15 -8.02 -8.46 2.47
C VAL A 15 -9.21 -7.61 2.01
N ARG A 16 -9.55 -6.55 2.74
CA ARG A 16 -10.66 -5.66 2.35
C ARG A 16 -10.41 -4.95 1.02
N LEU A 17 -9.19 -4.46 0.83
CA LEU A 17 -8.80 -3.80 -0.41
C LEU A 17 -8.89 -4.77 -1.61
N VAL A 18 -8.35 -5.98 -1.46
CA VAL A 18 -8.41 -7.05 -2.47
C VAL A 18 -9.84 -7.47 -2.80
N GLN A 19 -10.73 -7.53 -1.81
CA GLN A 19 -12.14 -7.84 -2.03
C GLN A 19 -12.89 -6.69 -2.71
N ARG A 20 -12.55 -5.44 -2.41
CA ARG A 20 -13.29 -4.27 -2.89
C ARG A 20 -12.90 -3.83 -4.30
N LEU A 21 -11.62 -3.77 -4.62
CA LEU A 21 -11.15 -3.23 -5.90
C LEU A 21 -11.77 -3.93 -7.12
N PRO A 22 -11.85 -5.26 -7.21
CA PRO A 22 -12.44 -5.94 -8.37
C PRO A 22 -13.95 -5.72 -8.54
N ALA A 23 -14.62 -5.28 -7.47
CA ALA A 23 -16.06 -5.03 -7.49
C ALA A 23 -16.41 -3.62 -8.00
N LEU A 24 -15.42 -2.76 -8.23
CA LEU A 24 -15.62 -1.38 -8.69
C LEU A 24 -15.59 -1.29 -10.21
N THR A 25 -16.55 -0.55 -10.75
CA THR A 25 -16.56 -0.17 -12.17
C THR A 25 -15.48 0.87 -12.48
N ALA A 26 -15.17 1.04 -13.77
CA ALA A 26 -14.23 2.09 -14.19
C ALA A 26 -14.68 3.51 -13.77
N GLN A 27 -16.00 3.77 -13.73
CA GLN A 27 -16.52 5.05 -13.25
C GLN A 27 -16.37 5.23 -11.75
N GLU A 28 -16.60 4.18 -10.96
CA GLU A 28 -16.42 4.23 -9.51
C GLU A 28 -14.95 4.39 -9.12
N LEU A 29 -14.04 3.83 -9.89
CA LEU A 29 -12.59 4.06 -9.70
C LEU A 29 -12.14 5.50 -9.94
N LEU A 30 -12.93 6.30 -10.67
CA LEU A 30 -12.69 7.73 -10.91
C LEU A 30 -13.30 8.64 -9.84
N LEU A 31 -14.01 8.09 -8.85
CA LEU A 31 -14.55 8.89 -7.73
C LEU A 31 -13.40 9.52 -6.94
N GLU A 32 -13.53 10.82 -6.68
CA GLU A 32 -12.54 11.63 -5.97
C GLU A 32 -13.19 12.59 -4.97
N ALA A 33 -12.47 12.91 -3.90
CA ALA A 33 -12.78 14.08 -3.08
C ALA A 33 -12.17 15.32 -3.73
N SER A 34 -12.93 16.39 -3.89
CA SER A 34 -12.42 17.62 -4.52
C SER A 34 -11.80 18.58 -3.48
N PRO A 35 -10.53 19.00 -3.62
CA PRO A 35 -9.50 18.46 -4.53
C PRO A 35 -8.90 17.17 -3.97
N GLY A 36 -8.63 16.18 -4.80
CA GLY A 36 -8.06 14.92 -4.34
C GLY A 36 -7.67 13.98 -5.47
N TRP A 37 -7.17 12.83 -5.09
CA TRP A 37 -6.90 11.74 -6.01
C TRP A 37 -8.14 10.87 -6.22
N PRO A 38 -8.37 10.35 -7.43
CA PRO A 38 -9.38 9.33 -7.64
C PRO A 38 -9.00 8.02 -6.93
N ILE A 39 -9.98 7.17 -6.65
CA ILE A 39 -9.79 5.90 -5.94
C ILE A 39 -8.65 5.07 -6.54
N TRP A 40 -8.56 5.01 -7.89
CA TRP A 40 -7.51 4.24 -8.54
C TRP A 40 -6.11 4.79 -8.23
N ALA A 41 -5.94 6.12 -8.17
CA ALA A 41 -4.66 6.73 -7.83
C ALA A 41 -4.28 6.50 -6.37
N ILE A 42 -5.26 6.57 -5.45
CA ILE A 42 -5.05 6.27 -4.03
C ILE A 42 -4.59 4.81 -3.86
N ALA A 43 -5.27 3.86 -4.50
CA ALA A 43 -4.90 2.44 -4.42
C ALA A 43 -3.52 2.17 -5.03
N SER A 44 -3.17 2.85 -6.12
CA SER A 44 -1.86 2.79 -6.75
C SER A 44 -0.76 3.32 -5.84
N HIS A 45 -0.96 4.51 -5.26
CA HIS A 45 -0.04 5.12 -4.31
C HIS A 45 0.23 4.23 -3.09
N LEU A 46 -0.81 3.62 -2.55
CA LEU A 46 -0.71 2.66 -1.46
C LEU A 46 0.21 1.48 -1.83
N ALA A 47 0.01 0.91 -3.02
CA ALA A 47 0.84 -0.21 -3.50
C ALA A 47 2.29 0.23 -3.77
N GLY A 48 2.50 1.35 -4.46
CA GLY A 48 3.81 1.91 -4.77
C GLY A 48 4.63 2.24 -3.53
N ALA A 49 4.00 2.79 -2.48
CA ALA A 49 4.65 3.13 -1.22
C ALA A 49 5.31 1.91 -0.53
N ARG A 50 4.70 0.73 -0.63
CA ARG A 50 5.27 -0.52 -0.10
C ARG A 50 6.60 -0.86 -0.80
N VAL A 51 6.63 -0.78 -2.13
CA VAL A 51 7.83 -1.04 -2.93
C VAL A 51 8.90 0.02 -2.66
N TYR A 52 8.50 1.30 -2.62
CA TYR A 52 9.42 2.39 -2.30
C TYR A 52 10.18 2.14 -1.00
N TRP A 53 9.48 1.79 0.08
CA TRP A 53 10.10 1.60 1.38
C TRP A 53 10.83 0.27 1.50
N LEU A 54 10.21 -0.83 1.10
CA LEU A 54 10.79 -2.16 1.30
C LEU A 54 11.91 -2.44 0.29
N CYS A 55 11.68 -2.19 -0.99
CA CYS A 55 12.68 -2.48 -2.01
C CYS A 55 13.64 -1.30 -2.21
N GLY A 56 13.13 -0.06 -2.25
CA GLY A 56 13.96 1.12 -2.46
C GLY A 56 14.85 1.45 -1.27
N VAL A 57 14.29 1.59 -0.09
CA VAL A 57 15.04 2.01 1.10
C VAL A 57 15.71 0.83 1.80
N PHE A 58 15.00 -0.27 2.04
CA PHE A 58 15.55 -1.44 2.74
C PHE A 58 16.26 -2.45 1.84
N LYS A 59 16.21 -2.25 0.51
CA LYS A 59 16.86 -3.13 -0.47
C LYS A 59 16.37 -4.57 -0.45
N GLU A 60 15.11 -4.77 -0.04
CA GLU A 60 14.45 -6.06 -0.18
C GLU A 60 14.15 -6.37 -1.66
N SER A 61 14.15 -7.64 -2.03
CA SER A 61 13.84 -8.08 -3.40
C SER A 61 12.34 -8.07 -3.68
N GLY A 62 11.96 -8.10 -4.96
CA GLY A 62 10.58 -8.33 -5.40
C GLY A 62 9.96 -7.17 -6.19
N ALA A 63 10.60 -6.00 -6.27
CA ALA A 63 10.09 -4.87 -7.06
C ALA A 63 9.81 -5.29 -8.52
N GLU A 64 10.68 -6.11 -9.10
CA GLU A 64 10.59 -6.63 -10.47
C GLU A 64 9.36 -7.52 -10.73
N THR A 65 8.71 -7.99 -9.67
CA THR A 65 7.47 -8.81 -9.76
C THR A 65 6.20 -7.98 -9.65
N THR A 66 6.34 -6.66 -9.53
CA THR A 66 5.25 -5.69 -9.35
C THR A 66 5.20 -4.74 -10.54
N PRO A 67 4.13 -3.92 -10.65
CA PRO A 67 4.08 -2.84 -11.65
C PRO A 67 5.09 -1.70 -11.39
N PHE A 68 5.83 -1.74 -10.28
CA PHE A 68 6.77 -0.71 -9.83
C PHE A 68 8.21 -1.24 -9.78
N PRO A 69 8.79 -1.66 -10.93
CA PRO A 69 10.13 -2.29 -10.96
C PRO A 69 11.26 -1.34 -10.56
N ASP A 70 11.05 -0.02 -10.74
CA ASP A 70 11.93 1.03 -10.19
C ASP A 70 11.28 1.62 -8.92
N PRO A 71 11.80 1.28 -7.71
CA PRO A 71 11.22 1.77 -6.46
C PRO A 71 11.28 3.29 -6.26
N PHE A 72 12.11 4.00 -7.03
CA PHE A 72 12.26 5.46 -6.97
C PHE A 72 11.72 6.17 -8.23
N GLY A 73 11.19 5.40 -9.17
CA GLY A 73 10.55 5.91 -10.37
C GLY A 73 9.19 6.57 -10.09
N GLU A 74 8.59 7.12 -11.14
CA GLU A 74 7.24 7.68 -11.08
C GLU A 74 6.22 6.57 -10.75
N GLY A 75 5.32 6.88 -9.80
CA GLY A 75 4.15 6.06 -9.50
C GLY A 75 3.05 6.24 -10.57
N TRP A 76 2.07 5.38 -10.55
CA TRP A 76 0.92 5.55 -11.43
C TRP A 76 0.11 6.81 -11.06
N GLU A 77 0.08 7.18 -9.79
CA GLU A 77 -0.57 8.39 -9.26
C GLU A 77 0.06 9.69 -9.76
N ASP A 78 1.28 9.64 -10.29
CA ASP A 78 1.95 10.78 -10.90
C ASP A 78 1.46 11.05 -12.34
N ARG A 79 0.69 10.11 -12.92
CA ARG A 79 0.16 10.14 -14.28
C ARG A 79 -1.37 10.03 -14.28
N LEU A 80 -2.04 11.06 -13.74
CA LEU A 80 -3.52 11.09 -13.60
C LEU A 80 -4.28 11.07 -14.94
N ASP A 81 -3.59 11.32 -16.03
CA ASP A 81 -4.10 11.19 -17.40
C ASP A 81 -4.26 9.74 -17.88
N VAL A 82 -3.75 8.76 -17.13
CA VAL A 82 -3.78 7.33 -17.48
C VAL A 82 -4.43 6.51 -16.36
N PRO A 83 -5.78 6.51 -16.26
CA PRO A 83 -6.50 5.74 -15.25
C PRO A 83 -6.16 4.25 -15.32
N ARG A 84 -6.19 3.59 -14.16
CA ARG A 84 -5.92 2.16 -14.04
C ARG A 84 -7.20 1.36 -13.85
N SER A 85 -7.23 0.19 -14.45
CA SER A 85 -8.35 -0.75 -14.31
C SER A 85 -8.33 -1.45 -12.94
N ALA A 86 -9.47 -2.00 -12.55
CA ALA A 86 -9.59 -2.82 -11.34
C ALA A 86 -8.61 -4.00 -11.33
N GLU A 87 -8.39 -4.64 -12.49
CA GLU A 87 -7.45 -5.76 -12.63
C GLU A 87 -5.99 -5.33 -12.42
N GLU A 88 -5.57 -4.21 -13.00
CA GLU A 88 -4.23 -3.65 -12.79
C GLU A 88 -4.00 -3.30 -11.32
N LEU A 89 -5.00 -2.68 -10.66
CA LEU A 89 -4.93 -2.31 -9.26
C LEU A 89 -4.90 -3.54 -8.35
N LEU A 90 -5.72 -4.55 -8.63
CA LEU A 90 -5.68 -5.81 -7.90
C LEU A 90 -4.30 -6.44 -7.97
N PHE A 91 -3.73 -6.54 -9.19
CA PHE A 91 -2.38 -7.06 -9.38
C PHE A 91 -1.34 -6.23 -8.59
N ALA A 92 -1.45 -4.89 -8.62
CA ALA A 92 -0.53 -4.02 -7.89
C ALA A 92 -0.60 -4.25 -6.38
N VAL A 93 -1.79 -4.26 -5.77
CA VAL A 93 -1.93 -4.43 -4.32
C VAL A 93 -1.56 -5.85 -3.85
N GLU A 94 -1.84 -6.89 -4.65
CA GLU A 94 -1.47 -8.27 -4.31
C GLU A 94 0.03 -8.52 -4.47
N SER A 95 0.64 -8.08 -5.58
CA SER A 95 2.07 -8.30 -5.81
C SER A 95 2.94 -7.58 -4.80
N THR A 96 2.58 -6.34 -4.45
CA THR A 96 3.30 -5.57 -3.41
C THR A 96 3.05 -6.12 -2.00
N TRP A 97 1.86 -6.69 -1.74
CA TRP A 97 1.59 -7.35 -0.47
C TRP A 97 2.45 -8.60 -0.27
N ARG A 98 2.72 -9.38 -1.31
CA ARG A 98 3.65 -10.53 -1.22
C ARG A 98 5.04 -10.13 -0.73
N ILE A 99 5.52 -8.92 -1.08
CA ILE A 99 6.78 -8.40 -0.55
C ILE A 99 6.66 -8.13 0.96
N VAL A 100 5.55 -7.48 1.39
CA VAL A 100 5.27 -7.24 2.82
C VAL A 100 5.27 -8.56 3.60
N GLU A 101 4.49 -9.54 3.15
CA GLU A 101 4.40 -10.88 3.80
C GLU A 101 5.76 -11.55 3.90
N SER A 102 6.54 -11.52 2.81
CA SER A 102 7.89 -12.08 2.79
C SER A 102 8.81 -11.41 3.81
N CYS A 103 8.75 -10.08 3.91
CA CYS A 103 9.50 -9.33 4.92
C CYS A 103 9.08 -9.71 6.34
N LEU A 104 7.78 -9.67 6.63
CA LEU A 104 7.25 -9.99 7.97
C LEU A 104 7.55 -11.42 8.40
N ALA A 105 7.55 -12.38 7.46
CA ALA A 105 7.87 -13.78 7.74
C ALA A 105 9.34 -14.00 8.08
N ARG A 106 10.25 -13.22 7.49
CA ARG A 106 11.70 -13.36 7.66
C ARG A 106 12.28 -12.50 8.78
N TRP A 107 11.71 -11.33 9.01
CA TRP A 107 12.23 -10.39 10.01
C TRP A 107 11.93 -10.87 11.43
N THR A 108 12.92 -10.68 12.30
CA THR A 108 12.84 -10.98 13.74
C THR A 108 12.75 -9.68 14.55
N PRO A 109 12.33 -9.74 15.81
CA PRO A 109 12.32 -8.56 16.70
C PRO A 109 13.65 -7.82 16.74
N ASP A 110 14.78 -8.54 16.75
CA ASP A 110 16.12 -7.93 16.80
C ASP A 110 16.45 -7.12 15.54
N MET A 111 15.90 -7.52 14.37
CA MET A 111 16.08 -6.81 13.12
C MET A 111 15.28 -5.50 13.03
N LEU A 112 14.27 -5.31 13.88
CA LEU A 112 13.40 -4.12 13.83
C LEU A 112 14.14 -2.82 14.14
N GLY A 113 15.22 -2.87 14.90
CA GLY A 113 16.08 -1.73 15.26
C GLY A 113 17.13 -1.39 14.20
N GLU A 114 17.31 -2.20 13.17
CA GLU A 114 18.32 -1.96 12.12
C GLU A 114 18.03 -0.65 11.38
N VAL A 115 19.09 0.17 11.24
CA VAL A 115 18.99 1.54 10.69
C VAL A 115 19.39 1.56 9.22
N PHE A 116 18.53 2.14 8.41
CA PHE A 116 18.75 2.43 7.00
C PHE A 116 18.77 3.93 6.78
N THR A 117 19.53 4.39 5.81
CA THR A 117 19.61 5.80 5.45
C THR A 117 19.10 6.01 4.03
N ARG A 118 18.45 7.14 3.81
CA ARG A 118 18.14 7.65 2.47
C ARG A 118 18.43 9.15 2.43
N GLU A 119 18.80 9.64 1.27
CA GLU A 119 18.84 11.08 1.00
C GLU A 119 17.49 11.51 0.39
N ARG A 120 16.94 12.60 0.89
CA ARG A 120 15.76 13.25 0.32
C ARG A 120 15.87 14.76 0.47
N ALA A 121 15.72 15.47 -0.64
CA ALA A 121 15.83 16.94 -0.66
C ALA A 121 17.13 17.48 -0.04
N GLY A 122 18.27 16.80 -0.24
CA GLY A 122 19.57 17.16 0.31
C GLY A 122 19.77 16.80 1.80
N GLU A 123 18.79 16.16 2.43
CA GLU A 123 18.88 15.73 3.84
C GLU A 123 19.04 14.22 3.97
N LEU A 124 19.99 13.79 4.80
CA LEU A 124 20.17 12.39 5.15
C LEU A 124 19.18 12.01 6.24
N GLN A 125 18.19 11.19 5.89
CA GLN A 125 17.18 10.67 6.80
C GLN A 125 17.55 9.26 7.26
N ARG A 126 17.26 8.96 8.54
CA ARG A 126 17.50 7.65 9.16
C ARG A 126 16.16 7.00 9.49
N HIS A 127 16.01 5.74 9.10
CA HIS A 127 14.80 4.96 9.32
C HIS A 127 15.15 3.59 9.89
N THR A 128 14.35 3.08 10.80
CA THR A 128 14.44 1.69 11.26
C THR A 128 13.34 0.86 10.60
N ARG A 129 13.50 -0.48 10.56
CA ARG A 129 12.41 -1.35 10.07
C ARG A 129 11.12 -1.12 10.88
N SER A 130 11.19 -0.97 12.20
CA SER A 130 10.00 -0.68 13.01
C SER A 130 9.33 0.63 12.63
N SER A 131 10.10 1.71 12.42
CA SER A 131 9.52 3.02 12.05
C SER A 131 8.84 2.99 10.69
N VAL A 132 9.39 2.24 9.73
CA VAL A 132 8.80 2.11 8.39
C VAL A 132 7.60 1.17 8.41
N LEU A 133 7.64 0.05 9.14
CA LEU A 133 6.46 -0.81 9.29
C LEU A 133 5.29 -0.04 9.89
N THR A 134 5.53 0.71 10.98
CA THR A 134 4.49 1.57 11.57
C THR A 134 3.95 2.58 10.56
N ARG A 135 4.84 3.23 9.80
CA ARG A 135 4.46 4.16 8.72
C ARG A 135 3.57 3.48 7.69
N LEU A 136 3.95 2.31 7.18
CA LEU A 136 3.19 1.60 6.15
C LEU A 136 1.82 1.14 6.66
N VAL A 137 1.73 0.62 7.88
CA VAL A 137 0.44 0.26 8.50
C VAL A 137 -0.48 1.48 8.59
N MET A 138 0.03 2.60 9.09
CA MET A 138 -0.75 3.84 9.21
C MET A 138 -1.14 4.41 7.83
N HIS A 139 -0.23 4.36 6.88
CA HIS A 139 -0.44 4.82 5.51
C HIS A 139 -1.52 4.01 4.79
N ASP A 140 -1.44 2.69 4.87
CA ASP A 140 -2.45 1.81 4.29
C ASP A 140 -3.81 2.00 4.95
N ALA A 141 -3.87 2.10 6.29
CA ALA A 141 -5.10 2.35 7.02
C ALA A 141 -5.72 3.71 6.65
N PHE A 142 -4.90 4.76 6.53
CA PHE A 142 -5.34 6.08 6.13
C PHE A 142 -5.98 6.08 4.73
N HIS A 143 -5.28 5.54 3.74
CA HIS A 143 -5.76 5.51 2.37
C HIS A 143 -6.94 4.55 2.15
N CYS A 144 -7.00 3.44 2.87
CA CYS A 144 -8.20 2.60 2.88
C CYS A 144 -9.40 3.32 3.49
N GLY A 145 -9.19 4.16 4.51
CA GLY A 145 -10.21 5.04 5.08
C GLY A 145 -10.69 6.10 4.08
N GLU A 146 -9.80 6.70 3.30
CA GLU A 146 -10.16 7.63 2.21
C GLU A 146 -11.04 6.93 1.16
N ILE A 147 -10.60 5.79 0.63
CA ILE A 147 -11.40 5.00 -0.34
C ILE A 147 -12.75 4.65 0.27
N SER A 148 -12.79 4.15 1.50
CA SER A 148 -14.02 3.79 2.20
C SER A 148 -14.98 4.97 2.33
N SER A 149 -14.47 6.15 2.66
CA SER A 149 -15.25 7.39 2.79
C SER A 149 -15.81 7.84 1.44
N LEU A 150 -15.00 7.76 0.36
CA LEU A 150 -15.47 8.07 -0.99
C LEU A 150 -16.58 7.13 -1.45
N LEU A 151 -16.43 5.83 -1.22
CA LEU A 151 -17.45 4.83 -1.54
C LEU A 151 -18.75 5.12 -0.77
N GLY A 152 -18.67 5.33 0.54
CA GLY A 152 -19.82 5.63 1.38
C GLY A 152 -20.56 6.90 0.99
N ALA A 153 -19.84 7.96 0.61
CA ALA A 153 -20.42 9.22 0.14
C ALA A 153 -21.22 9.05 -1.16
N HIS A 154 -20.95 8.01 -1.94
CA HIS A 154 -21.65 7.68 -3.17
C HIS A 154 -22.63 6.51 -3.03
N GLY A 155 -22.95 6.10 -1.79
CA GLY A 155 -23.90 5.02 -1.51
C GLY A 155 -23.37 3.62 -1.87
N LEU A 156 -22.09 3.49 -2.07
CA LEU A 156 -21.43 2.20 -2.35
C LEU A 156 -20.99 1.54 -1.03
N PRO A 157 -20.88 0.19 -0.99
CA PRO A 157 -20.41 -0.49 0.20
C PRO A 157 -18.99 -0.04 0.58
N SER A 158 -18.83 0.42 1.81
CA SER A 158 -17.54 0.84 2.37
C SER A 158 -16.64 -0.36 2.68
N MET A 159 -15.40 -0.09 3.08
CA MET A 159 -14.46 -1.10 3.58
C MET A 159 -14.43 -1.01 5.11
N ASP A 160 -14.96 -2.03 5.79
CA ASP A 160 -14.85 -2.15 7.25
C ASP A 160 -13.84 -3.25 7.61
N PRO A 161 -12.68 -2.91 8.20
CA PRO A 161 -11.68 -3.92 8.58
C PRO A 161 -12.17 -4.83 9.72
N TRP A 162 -13.25 -4.47 10.40
CA TRP A 162 -13.80 -5.22 11.54
C TRP A 162 -14.93 -6.17 11.16
N GLU A 163 -15.49 -6.05 9.96
CA GLU A 163 -16.44 -7.05 9.48
C GLU A 163 -15.80 -8.45 9.46
N PRO A 164 -16.56 -9.52 9.75
CA PRO A 164 -16.05 -10.88 9.60
C PRO A 164 -15.54 -11.13 8.17
N ILE A 165 -14.40 -11.76 8.04
CA ILE A 165 -13.91 -12.30 6.77
C ILE A 165 -14.62 -13.65 6.60
N ILE A 166 -15.58 -13.69 5.68
CA ILE A 166 -16.36 -14.90 5.37
C ILE A 166 -15.58 -15.71 4.32
#